data_a9569f99a9d3cb35bb32bc6ccf5c7fa0
#
_entry.id   a9569f99a9d3cb35bb32bc6ccf5c7fa0
#
_cell.length_a   1.000
_cell.length_b   1.000
_cell.length_c   1.000
_cell.angle_alpha   90.00
_cell.angle_beta   90.00
_cell.angle_gamma   90.00
#
_symmetry.space_group_name_H-M   'P 1'
#
loop_
_entity.id
_entity.type
_entity.pdbx_description
1 polymer ?
#
loop_
_entity_poly.entity_id
_entity_poly.type
_entity_poly.pdbx_seq_one_letter_code
_entity_poly.pdbx_strand_id
1 'polypeptide(L)'
;TGQDPQTRRVKLIAEPWDIGYGGYQVGAFPPGWGQWNDKYRDNVRRFWKGDQYQTAELASRLAGSSDVFNYMNRDIWSSVNFITAHDGFSLHDVVSFNGKHNLSNGENNRDGTDSNWSWNSGAEGETDNPVILENRRQRMKAMISTLLLSFGTPMMLAGDEFAHSQFGNNNPYCQDNVLTWIAWDAISKEDKEQVKFVRRVIGLRKKLRIFNRRHFFIGKVVKNGYKDIAWYNERGVEMAANDWHDGNRKALSYCVYTGSRFV
;
A
#
# COMPACT_ATOMS: atom_id res chain seq x y z
N THR A 1 19.15 7.22 21.00
CA THR A 1 19.07 7.90 19.66
C THR A 1 18.29 9.22 19.76
N GLY A 2 17.09 9.27 20.37
CA GLY A 2 16.28 10.50 20.42
C GLY A 2 16.89 11.65 21.23
N GLN A 3 17.81 11.37 22.16
CA GLN A 3 18.50 12.37 23.00
C GLN A 3 19.87 12.77 22.43
N ASP A 4 20.39 12.02 21.46
CA ASP A 4 21.68 12.33 20.85
C ASP A 4 21.52 13.47 19.82
N PRO A 5 22.27 14.58 19.95
CA PRO A 5 22.18 15.73 19.05
C PRO A 5 22.45 15.39 17.56
N GLN A 6 23.27 14.39 17.29
CA GLN A 6 23.62 14.00 15.92
C GLN A 6 22.51 13.16 15.28
N THR A 7 21.92 12.22 16.03
CA THR A 7 20.96 11.25 15.50
C THR A 7 19.49 11.63 15.68
N ARG A 8 19.17 12.62 16.53
CA ARG A 8 17.78 13.05 16.79
C ARG A 8 17.00 13.55 15.57
N ARG A 9 17.71 13.93 14.52
CA ARG A 9 17.12 14.41 13.24
C ARG A 9 17.02 13.31 12.20
N VAL A 10 17.58 12.13 12.45
CA VAL A 10 17.52 11.00 11.53
C VAL A 10 16.14 10.37 11.62
N LYS A 11 15.54 10.08 10.48
CA LYS A 11 14.32 9.28 10.43
C LYS A 11 14.67 7.82 10.64
N LEU A 12 14.05 7.22 11.65
CA LEU A 12 14.21 5.81 11.99
C LEU A 12 12.99 5.06 11.47
N ILE A 13 13.22 4.05 10.65
CA ILE A 13 12.17 3.20 10.08
C ILE A 13 12.55 1.77 10.39
N ALA A 14 11.62 1.01 10.95
CA ALA A 14 11.77 -0.40 11.24
C ALA A 14 11.01 -1.25 10.22
N GLU A 15 11.61 -2.35 9.85
CA GLU A 15 10.93 -3.55 9.38
C GLU A 15 10.63 -4.40 10.62
N PRO A 16 9.38 -4.34 11.13
CA PRO A 16 9.09 -4.72 12.52
C PRO A 16 8.75 -6.21 12.66
N TRP A 17 9.47 -7.08 11.99
CA TRP A 17 9.33 -8.54 12.09
C TRP A 17 10.63 -9.29 11.80
N ASP A 18 10.72 -10.48 12.34
CA ASP A 18 11.68 -11.51 11.99
C ASP A 18 11.04 -12.91 12.14
N ILE A 19 11.80 -13.97 11.85
CA ILE A 19 11.33 -15.36 11.94
C ILE A 19 11.37 -15.94 13.36
N GLY A 20 11.92 -15.21 14.33
CA GLY A 20 12.06 -15.66 15.72
C GLY A 20 10.74 -15.63 16.49
N TYR A 21 10.68 -16.38 17.59
CA TYR A 21 9.56 -16.31 18.52
C TYR A 21 9.36 -14.89 19.03
N GLY A 22 8.14 -14.33 18.87
CA GLY A 22 7.86 -12.94 19.23
C GLY A 22 8.43 -11.91 18.26
N GLY A 23 8.94 -12.32 17.09
CA GLY A 23 9.54 -11.45 16.09
C GLY A 23 8.60 -10.45 15.46
N TYR A 24 7.29 -10.69 15.46
CA TYR A 24 6.29 -9.74 14.94
C TYR A 24 6.04 -8.59 15.92
N GLN A 25 6.55 -7.41 15.61
CA GLN A 25 6.59 -6.23 16.47
C GLN A 25 5.91 -4.98 15.86
N VAL A 26 5.00 -5.18 14.90
CA VAL A 26 4.25 -4.07 14.28
C VAL A 26 3.46 -3.32 15.34
N GLY A 27 3.68 -2.00 15.43
CA GLY A 27 3.10 -1.15 16.47
C GLY A 27 3.86 -1.14 17.80
N ALA A 28 4.93 -1.94 17.99
CA ALA A 28 5.65 -2.03 19.27
C ALA A 28 6.87 -1.10 19.39
N PHE A 29 7.37 -0.56 18.29
CA PHE A 29 8.53 0.35 18.32
C PHE A 29 8.23 1.68 19.02
N PRO A 30 9.26 2.37 19.59
CA PRO A 30 9.06 3.62 20.31
C PRO A 30 8.42 4.73 19.47
N PRO A 31 7.78 5.74 20.10
CA PRO A 31 7.33 6.95 19.41
C PRO A 31 8.45 7.60 18.60
N GLY A 32 8.12 8.13 17.43
CA GLY A 32 9.09 8.74 16.51
C GLY A 32 9.70 7.77 15.48
N TRP A 33 9.46 6.46 15.63
CA TRP A 33 9.82 5.48 14.61
C TRP A 33 8.69 5.31 13.59
N GLY A 34 9.05 5.28 12.29
CA GLY A 34 8.22 4.70 11.26
C GLY A 34 8.31 3.18 11.31
N GLN A 35 7.23 2.49 11.00
CA GLN A 35 7.18 1.03 10.99
C GLN A 35 6.47 0.56 9.73
N TRP A 36 7.05 -0.38 9.02
CA TRP A 36 6.39 -1.00 7.89
C TRP A 36 5.09 -1.65 8.33
N ASN A 37 4.02 -1.41 7.56
CA ASN A 37 2.68 -1.85 7.90
C ASN A 37 2.23 -2.94 6.93
N ASP A 38 2.47 -4.19 7.28
CA ASP A 38 2.04 -5.37 6.51
C ASP A 38 0.52 -5.50 6.43
N LYS A 39 -0.22 -5.09 7.47
CA LYS A 39 -1.69 -5.06 7.44
C LYS A 39 -2.22 -4.13 6.35
N TYR A 40 -1.53 -3.00 6.11
CA TYR A 40 -1.84 -2.12 4.99
C TYR A 40 -1.62 -2.85 3.66
N ARG A 41 -0.44 -3.44 3.47
CA ARG A 41 -0.09 -4.20 2.27
C ARG A 41 -1.12 -5.27 1.95
N ASP A 42 -1.40 -6.11 2.92
CA ASP A 42 -2.25 -7.29 2.73
C ASP A 42 -3.70 -6.91 2.46
N ASN A 43 -4.25 -5.95 3.21
CA ASN A 43 -5.62 -5.51 3.01
C ASN A 43 -5.79 -4.79 1.65
N VAL A 44 -4.87 -3.90 1.25
CA VAL A 44 -4.97 -3.21 -0.04
C VAL A 44 -4.88 -4.20 -1.21
N ARG A 45 -3.96 -5.18 -1.14
CA ARG A 45 -3.88 -6.23 -2.15
C ARG A 45 -5.18 -7.05 -2.23
N ARG A 46 -5.70 -7.49 -1.09
CA ARG A 46 -6.94 -8.29 -1.01
C ARG A 46 -8.16 -7.50 -1.49
N PHE A 47 -8.26 -6.22 -1.15
CA PHE A 47 -9.35 -5.36 -1.63
C PHE A 47 -9.34 -5.26 -3.16
N TRP A 48 -8.20 -4.94 -3.76
CA TRP A 48 -8.06 -4.80 -5.21
C TRP A 48 -8.04 -6.15 -5.96
N LYS A 49 -7.77 -7.25 -5.27
CA LYS A 49 -8.02 -8.61 -5.76
C LYS A 49 -9.51 -8.92 -5.83
N GLY A 50 -10.32 -8.30 -4.98
CA GLY A 50 -11.77 -8.51 -4.91
C GLY A 50 -12.20 -9.48 -3.82
N ASP A 51 -11.36 -9.77 -2.82
CA ASP A 51 -11.73 -10.59 -1.67
C ASP A 51 -12.91 -9.95 -0.91
N GLN A 52 -13.74 -10.78 -0.30
CA GLN A 52 -14.87 -10.33 0.52
C GLN A 52 -14.40 -9.73 1.85
N TYR A 53 -15.24 -8.88 2.46
CA TYR A 53 -15.06 -8.30 3.80
C TYR A 53 -13.80 -7.43 3.96
N GLN A 54 -13.28 -6.81 2.87
CA GLN A 54 -12.06 -5.99 2.96
C GLN A 54 -12.35 -4.50 3.19
N THR A 55 -13.57 -4.03 2.96
CA THR A 55 -13.90 -2.58 2.92
C THR A 55 -13.76 -1.90 4.29
N ALA A 56 -14.20 -2.54 5.36
CA ALA A 56 -14.09 -1.98 6.72
C ALA A 56 -12.64 -1.84 7.17
N GLU A 57 -11.81 -2.86 6.90
CA GLU A 57 -10.38 -2.79 7.17
C GLU A 57 -9.69 -1.75 6.29
N LEU A 58 -10.06 -1.65 5.01
CA LEU A 58 -9.52 -0.63 4.10
C LEU A 58 -9.72 0.78 4.65
N ALA A 59 -10.89 1.09 5.20
CA ALA A 59 -11.12 2.40 5.83
C ALA A 59 -10.10 2.69 6.94
N SER A 60 -9.81 1.70 7.80
CA SER A 60 -8.78 1.83 8.85
C SER A 60 -7.40 2.05 8.24
N ARG A 61 -7.05 1.31 7.18
CA ARG A 61 -5.76 1.45 6.48
C ARG A 61 -5.62 2.83 5.83
N LEU A 62 -6.65 3.30 5.12
CA LEU A 62 -6.68 4.63 4.49
C LEU A 62 -6.53 5.77 5.50
N ALA A 63 -7.12 5.62 6.68
CA ALA A 63 -7.08 6.60 7.77
C ALA A 63 -5.79 6.54 8.63
N GLY A 64 -4.78 5.77 8.24
CA GLY A 64 -3.48 5.69 8.92
C GLY A 64 -3.35 4.60 9.96
N SER A 65 -4.21 3.58 9.95
CA SER A 65 -4.13 2.39 10.82
C SER A 65 -4.10 2.72 12.32
N SER A 66 -5.08 3.50 12.77
CA SER A 66 -5.19 3.91 14.17
C SER A 66 -5.32 2.73 15.14
N ASP A 67 -5.88 1.61 14.71
CA ASP A 67 -5.97 0.36 15.44
C ASP A 67 -4.61 -0.27 15.77
N VAL A 68 -3.57 0.09 15.00
CA VAL A 68 -2.19 -0.40 15.17
C VAL A 68 -1.30 0.64 15.85
N PHE A 69 -1.47 1.91 15.51
CA PHE A 69 -0.48 2.94 15.87
C PHE A 69 -1.00 4.02 16.82
N ASN A 70 -2.32 4.16 17.04
CA ASN A 70 -2.87 5.23 17.88
C ASN A 70 -2.76 4.93 19.38
N TYR A 71 -1.54 4.68 19.87
CA TYR A 71 -1.24 4.58 21.29
C TYR A 71 0.18 5.08 21.57
N MET A 72 0.52 5.35 22.82
CA MET A 72 1.82 5.87 23.29
C MET A 72 2.26 7.15 22.53
N ASN A 73 1.32 8.04 22.22
CA ASN A 73 1.58 9.33 21.54
C ASN A 73 2.30 9.19 20.17
N ARG A 74 2.04 8.13 19.42
CA ARG A 74 2.54 8.01 18.06
C ARG A 74 1.74 8.91 17.12
N ASP A 75 2.42 9.44 16.13
CA ASP A 75 1.81 10.15 15.01
C ASP A 75 1.29 9.18 13.95
N ILE A 76 0.35 9.63 13.14
CA ILE A 76 -0.16 8.90 11.97
C ILE A 76 0.97 8.49 10.98
N TRP A 77 2.09 9.22 11.00
CA TRP A 77 3.29 8.97 10.20
C TRP A 77 4.05 7.71 10.62
N SER A 78 3.75 7.15 11.79
CA SER A 78 4.34 5.89 12.24
C SER A 78 3.97 4.72 11.33
N SER A 79 2.82 4.79 10.65
CA SER A 79 2.45 3.84 9.63
C SER A 79 3.21 4.10 8.34
N VAL A 80 4.21 3.28 8.01
CA VAL A 80 4.84 3.26 6.69
C VAL A 80 4.04 2.31 5.82
N ASN A 81 3.20 2.89 4.97
CA ASN A 81 2.29 2.17 4.09
C ASN A 81 3.03 1.72 2.84
N PHE A 82 2.86 0.48 2.43
CA PHE A 82 3.42 -0.06 1.20
C PHE A 82 2.50 -1.11 0.59
N ILE A 83 2.68 -1.39 -0.69
CA ILE A 83 2.01 -2.48 -1.40
C ILE A 83 3.03 -3.57 -1.70
N THR A 84 4.24 -3.18 -1.99
CA THR A 84 5.36 -4.00 -2.43
C THR A 84 6.64 -3.53 -1.73
N ALA A 85 7.56 -4.46 -1.53
CA ALA A 85 8.87 -4.20 -0.94
C ALA A 85 9.91 -5.12 -1.61
N HIS A 86 11.16 -5.12 -1.11
CA HIS A 86 12.23 -5.98 -1.62
C HIS A 86 11.90 -7.49 -1.48
N ASP A 87 11.11 -7.84 -0.45
CA ASP A 87 10.55 -9.18 -0.27
C ASP A 87 9.13 -9.23 -0.85
N GLY A 88 8.86 -10.20 -1.69
CA GLY A 88 7.57 -10.38 -2.31
C GLY A 88 7.54 -9.97 -3.79
N PHE A 89 6.35 -10.00 -4.36
CA PHE A 89 6.11 -9.58 -5.73
C PHE A 89 6.30 -8.08 -5.93
N SER A 90 6.85 -7.67 -7.08
CA SER A 90 6.72 -6.31 -7.60
C SER A 90 5.25 -5.96 -7.87
N LEU A 91 4.92 -4.70 -8.07
CA LEU A 91 3.53 -4.30 -8.33
C LEU A 91 2.96 -4.92 -9.62
N HIS A 92 3.79 -5.06 -10.65
CA HIS A 92 3.42 -5.77 -11.86
C HIS A 92 3.12 -7.24 -11.57
N ASP A 93 3.93 -7.90 -10.76
CA ASP A 93 3.78 -9.31 -10.46
C ASP A 93 2.56 -9.59 -9.57
N VAL A 94 2.20 -8.68 -8.67
CA VAL A 94 0.95 -8.74 -7.87
C VAL A 94 -0.30 -8.85 -8.74
N VAL A 95 -0.30 -8.27 -9.93
CA VAL A 95 -1.44 -8.30 -10.85
C VAL A 95 -1.28 -9.30 -12.00
N SER A 96 -0.14 -10.02 -12.05
CA SER A 96 0.22 -10.89 -13.17
C SER A 96 0.44 -12.35 -12.79
N PHE A 97 0.64 -12.64 -11.49
CA PHE A 97 0.91 -13.99 -11.02
C PHE A 97 0.01 -14.39 -9.85
N ASN A 98 -0.51 -15.62 -9.87
CA ASN A 98 -1.22 -16.21 -8.74
C ASN A 98 -0.23 -16.86 -7.76
N GLY A 99 0.79 -17.53 -8.26
CA GLY A 99 1.80 -18.23 -7.47
C GLY A 99 3.21 -17.70 -7.69
N LYS A 100 4.11 -18.03 -6.78
CA LYS A 100 5.54 -17.68 -6.89
C LYS A 100 6.26 -18.55 -7.92
N HIS A 101 7.24 -17.98 -8.60
CA HIS A 101 8.07 -18.62 -9.62
C HIS A 101 9.56 -18.47 -9.27
N ASN A 102 10.00 -19.07 -8.15
CA ASN A 102 11.33 -18.91 -7.56
C ASN A 102 12.33 -20.00 -7.96
N LEU A 103 12.04 -20.81 -8.98
CA LEU A 103 12.93 -21.93 -9.37
C LEU A 103 14.35 -21.48 -9.69
N SER A 104 14.53 -20.27 -10.22
CA SER A 104 15.85 -19.68 -10.50
C SER A 104 16.71 -19.47 -9.25
N ASN A 105 16.11 -19.46 -8.04
CA ASN A 105 16.85 -19.34 -6.78
C ASN A 105 17.53 -20.65 -6.34
N GLY A 106 17.23 -21.77 -7.00
CA GLY A 106 17.85 -23.08 -6.68
C GLY A 106 17.26 -23.79 -5.47
N GLU A 107 16.16 -23.29 -4.88
CA GLU A 107 15.54 -23.84 -3.68
C GLU A 107 14.25 -24.63 -3.96
N ASN A 108 14.07 -25.09 -5.19
CA ASN A 108 12.88 -25.86 -5.63
C ASN A 108 11.56 -25.13 -5.37
N ASN A 109 11.53 -23.79 -5.50
CA ASN A 109 10.38 -22.95 -5.26
C ASN A 109 9.81 -23.01 -3.83
N ARG A 110 10.62 -23.40 -2.82
CA ARG A 110 10.22 -23.50 -1.41
C ARG A 110 10.43 -22.19 -0.65
N ASP A 111 11.33 -21.33 -1.13
CA ASP A 111 11.66 -20.01 -0.60
C ASP A 111 10.58 -18.98 -0.93
N GLY A 112 10.59 -17.86 -0.22
CA GLY A 112 9.58 -16.81 -0.34
C GLY A 112 8.21 -17.21 0.21
N THR A 113 7.29 -16.25 0.26
CA THR A 113 5.95 -16.46 0.80
C THR A 113 4.98 -17.08 -0.21
N ASP A 114 4.06 -17.92 0.25
CA ASP A 114 2.91 -18.38 -0.53
C ASP A 114 1.70 -17.42 -0.40
N SER A 115 1.72 -16.51 0.58
CA SER A 115 0.64 -15.56 0.87
C SER A 115 0.84 -14.23 0.16
N ASN A 116 0.80 -14.23 -1.17
CA ASN A 116 1.07 -13.03 -1.97
C ASN A 116 -0.14 -12.09 -2.09
N TRP A 117 -1.36 -12.57 -1.85
CA TRP A 117 -2.61 -11.85 -2.07
C TRP A 117 -2.69 -11.23 -3.46
N SER A 118 -2.11 -11.92 -4.44
CA SER A 118 -2.02 -11.55 -5.85
C SER A 118 -3.15 -12.18 -6.68
N TRP A 119 -3.32 -11.69 -7.88
CA TRP A 119 -4.20 -12.28 -8.88
C TRP A 119 -3.68 -11.99 -10.28
N ASN A 120 -3.51 -13.02 -11.10
CA ASN A 120 -2.94 -12.95 -12.44
C ASN A 120 -3.81 -12.21 -13.48
N SER A 121 -4.98 -11.71 -13.09
CA SER A 121 -5.94 -10.99 -13.94
C SER A 121 -6.50 -11.81 -15.13
N GLY A 122 -6.36 -13.14 -15.08
CA GLY A 122 -6.88 -14.06 -16.09
C GLY A 122 -5.82 -14.79 -16.91
N ALA A 123 -4.53 -14.46 -16.77
CA ALA A 123 -3.42 -15.20 -17.38
C ALA A 123 -2.20 -15.17 -16.47
N GLU A 124 -1.60 -16.32 -16.23
CA GLU A 124 -0.37 -16.41 -15.41
C GLU A 124 0.84 -15.90 -16.19
N GLY A 125 1.51 -14.88 -15.65
CA GLY A 125 2.70 -14.29 -16.29
C GLY A 125 2.40 -13.45 -17.53
N GLU A 126 3.31 -13.51 -18.51
CA GLU A 126 3.24 -12.72 -19.73
C GLU A 126 1.99 -13.07 -20.57
N THR A 127 1.42 -12.07 -21.23
CA THR A 127 0.27 -12.23 -22.12
C THR A 127 0.23 -11.09 -23.14
N ASP A 128 -0.30 -11.35 -24.30
CA ASP A 128 -0.60 -10.37 -25.34
C ASP A 128 -2.09 -9.98 -25.38
N ASN A 129 -2.91 -10.55 -24.50
CA ASN A 129 -4.34 -10.24 -24.44
C ASN A 129 -4.57 -8.80 -23.98
N PRO A 130 -5.13 -7.92 -24.85
CA PRO A 130 -5.25 -6.48 -24.53
C PRO A 130 -6.20 -6.21 -23.37
N VAL A 131 -7.22 -7.06 -23.15
CA VAL A 131 -8.17 -6.92 -22.04
C VAL A 131 -7.48 -7.20 -20.70
N ILE A 132 -6.67 -8.26 -20.65
CA ILE A 132 -5.91 -8.62 -19.44
C ILE A 132 -4.87 -7.54 -19.14
N LEU A 133 -4.13 -7.09 -20.15
CA LEU A 133 -3.13 -6.03 -20.01
C LEU A 133 -3.73 -4.73 -19.48
N GLU A 134 -4.90 -4.33 -19.99
CA GLU A 134 -5.58 -3.13 -19.52
C GLU A 134 -6.08 -3.31 -18.08
N ASN A 135 -6.66 -4.46 -17.72
CA ASN A 135 -7.07 -4.76 -16.34
C ASN A 135 -5.88 -4.70 -15.37
N ARG A 136 -4.72 -5.23 -15.74
CA ARG A 136 -3.49 -5.13 -14.95
C ARG A 136 -3.08 -3.68 -14.73
N ARG A 137 -3.05 -2.88 -15.80
CA ARG A 137 -2.71 -1.44 -15.72
C ARG A 137 -3.66 -0.66 -14.82
N GLN A 138 -4.95 -0.88 -14.96
CA GLN A 138 -5.95 -0.22 -14.11
C GLN A 138 -5.79 -0.59 -12.64
N ARG A 139 -5.52 -1.86 -12.32
CA ARG A 139 -5.31 -2.32 -10.95
C ARG A 139 -4.02 -1.76 -10.36
N MET A 140 -2.91 -1.71 -11.10
CA MET A 140 -1.68 -1.06 -10.64
C MET A 140 -1.91 0.43 -10.33
N LYS A 141 -2.59 1.16 -11.22
CA LYS A 141 -2.95 2.56 -11.00
C LYS A 141 -3.84 2.75 -9.77
N ALA A 142 -4.81 1.86 -9.57
CA ALA A 142 -5.70 1.89 -8.42
C ALA A 142 -4.93 1.66 -7.10
N MET A 143 -4.04 0.67 -7.05
CA MET A 143 -3.21 0.38 -5.89
C MET A 143 -2.26 1.55 -5.57
N ILE A 144 -1.57 2.11 -6.58
CA ILE A 144 -0.70 3.29 -6.41
C ILE A 144 -1.50 4.49 -5.90
N SER A 145 -2.68 4.74 -6.46
CA SER A 145 -3.55 5.83 -6.00
C SER A 145 -3.96 5.62 -4.55
N THR A 146 -4.34 4.40 -4.19
CA THR A 146 -4.67 4.04 -2.81
C THR A 146 -3.50 4.32 -1.88
N LEU A 147 -2.28 3.88 -2.24
CA LEU A 147 -1.08 4.11 -1.45
C LEU A 147 -0.79 5.61 -1.26
N LEU A 148 -0.74 6.34 -2.36
CA LEU A 148 -0.32 7.74 -2.37
C LEU A 148 -1.39 8.68 -1.79
N LEU A 149 -2.66 8.29 -1.78
CA LEU A 149 -3.75 9.08 -1.23
C LEU A 149 -4.25 8.56 0.14
N SER A 150 -3.53 7.62 0.76
CA SER A 150 -3.76 7.20 2.15
C SER A 150 -3.00 8.09 3.14
N PHE A 151 -3.51 8.18 4.36
CA PHE A 151 -2.80 8.80 5.48
C PHE A 151 -1.72 7.85 6.02
N GLY A 152 -0.60 8.44 6.47
CA GLY A 152 0.62 7.73 6.82
C GLY A 152 1.76 8.08 5.87
N THR A 153 2.89 7.41 5.99
CA THR A 153 4.08 7.57 5.15
C THR A 153 4.04 6.56 4.00
N PRO A 154 3.87 6.99 2.75
CA PRO A 154 3.88 6.05 1.62
C PRO A 154 5.31 5.61 1.30
N MET A 155 5.48 4.32 1.05
CA MET A 155 6.70 3.70 0.54
C MET A 155 6.38 2.94 -0.74
N MET A 156 7.19 3.14 -1.78
CA MET A 156 7.09 2.43 -3.06
C MET A 156 8.39 1.67 -3.32
N LEU A 157 8.28 0.47 -3.87
CA LEU A 157 9.42 -0.25 -4.41
C LEU A 157 9.91 0.45 -5.69
N ALA A 158 11.23 0.58 -5.84
CA ALA A 158 11.81 1.11 -7.08
C ALA A 158 11.46 0.20 -8.25
N GLY A 159 10.95 0.78 -9.34
CA GLY A 159 10.46 0.05 -10.50
C GLY A 159 8.94 -0.07 -10.59
N ASP A 160 8.20 0.04 -9.48
CA ASP A 160 6.74 -0.02 -9.49
C ASP A 160 6.12 1.13 -10.31
N GLU A 161 6.80 2.28 -10.39
CA GLU A 161 6.36 3.44 -11.16
C GLU A 161 6.33 3.21 -12.67
N PHE A 162 7.03 2.18 -13.19
CA PHE A 162 7.01 1.79 -14.59
C PHE A 162 6.76 0.29 -14.80
N ALA A 163 6.09 -0.34 -13.85
CA ALA A 163 5.63 -1.72 -13.94
C ALA A 163 6.77 -2.76 -14.10
N HIS A 164 7.91 -2.57 -13.41
CA HIS A 164 9.00 -3.54 -13.39
C HIS A 164 8.50 -4.91 -12.90
N SER A 165 8.84 -5.97 -13.64
CA SER A 165 8.53 -7.35 -13.30
C SER A 165 9.78 -8.08 -12.84
N GLN A 166 9.63 -8.95 -11.85
CA GLN A 166 10.61 -9.97 -11.45
C GLN A 166 10.21 -11.36 -11.96
N PHE A 167 9.34 -11.38 -13.00
CA PHE A 167 8.85 -12.60 -13.65
C PHE A 167 8.23 -13.62 -12.68
N GLY A 168 7.56 -13.11 -11.65
CA GLY A 168 6.91 -13.93 -10.63
C GLY A 168 7.87 -14.48 -9.56
N ASN A 169 9.15 -14.08 -9.55
CA ASN A 169 10.03 -14.37 -8.43
C ASN A 169 9.73 -13.40 -7.28
N ASN A 170 9.24 -13.92 -6.17
CA ASN A 170 8.89 -13.11 -5.01
C ASN A 170 9.94 -13.13 -3.89
N ASN A 171 11.15 -13.67 -4.17
CA ASN A 171 12.26 -13.72 -3.23
C ASN A 171 13.63 -13.62 -3.96
N PRO A 172 13.89 -12.55 -4.70
CA PRO A 172 15.06 -12.49 -5.60
C PRO A 172 16.37 -12.15 -4.90
N TYR A 173 16.55 -12.48 -3.64
CA TYR A 173 17.69 -12.12 -2.78
C TYR A 173 19.04 -12.57 -3.34
N CYS A 174 19.07 -13.67 -4.09
CA CYS A 174 20.29 -14.24 -4.67
C CYS A 174 20.46 -13.94 -6.18
N GLN A 175 19.62 -13.06 -6.74
CA GLN A 175 19.60 -12.73 -8.15
C GLN A 175 20.33 -11.41 -8.42
N ASP A 176 21.48 -11.47 -9.06
CA ASP A 176 22.20 -10.29 -9.58
C ASP A 176 22.24 -10.34 -11.11
N ASN A 177 21.06 -10.16 -11.72
CA ASN A 177 20.87 -10.29 -13.17
C ASN A 177 19.60 -9.53 -13.63
N VAL A 178 19.21 -9.73 -14.88
CA VAL A 178 18.04 -9.06 -15.52
C VAL A 178 16.71 -9.24 -14.78
N LEU A 179 16.63 -10.22 -13.89
CA LEU A 179 15.43 -10.44 -13.07
C LEU A 179 15.23 -9.29 -12.07
N THR A 180 16.31 -8.74 -11.52
CA THR A 180 16.27 -7.66 -10.51
C THR A 180 16.79 -6.33 -11.05
N TRP A 181 17.56 -6.33 -12.13
CA TRP A 181 18.08 -5.10 -12.69
C TRP A 181 16.99 -4.25 -13.30
N ILE A 182 17.04 -2.97 -13.01
CA ILE A 182 16.11 -2.01 -13.57
C ILE A 182 16.60 -1.58 -14.96
N ALA A 183 15.87 -1.98 -15.99
CA ALA A 183 16.20 -1.68 -17.39
C ALA A 183 15.74 -0.27 -17.79
N TRP A 184 16.43 0.77 -17.31
CA TRP A 184 16.06 2.17 -17.54
C TRP A 184 15.94 2.55 -19.02
N ASP A 185 16.75 1.94 -19.88
CA ASP A 185 16.76 2.22 -21.33
C ASP A 185 15.66 1.47 -22.09
N ALA A 186 15.05 0.46 -21.48
CA ALA A 186 14.04 -0.41 -22.10
C ALA A 186 12.60 -0.10 -21.65
N ILE A 187 12.37 1.04 -20.98
CA ILE A 187 11.03 1.43 -20.51
C ILE A 187 10.12 1.67 -21.72
N SER A 188 9.05 0.90 -21.83
CA SER A 188 8.07 0.97 -22.93
C SER A 188 7.31 2.30 -22.95
N LYS A 189 6.57 2.56 -24.04
CA LYS A 189 5.71 3.74 -24.12
C LYS A 189 4.60 3.70 -23.09
N GLU A 190 4.03 2.54 -22.88
CA GLU A 190 2.96 2.26 -21.93
C GLU A 190 3.46 2.49 -20.49
N ASP A 191 4.67 2.04 -20.16
CA ASP A 191 5.27 2.23 -18.84
C ASP A 191 5.62 3.71 -18.58
N LYS A 192 6.03 4.44 -19.61
CA LYS A 192 6.20 5.90 -19.52
C LYS A 192 4.89 6.62 -19.17
N GLU A 193 3.74 6.13 -19.65
CA GLU A 193 2.43 6.66 -19.23
C GLU A 193 2.13 6.32 -17.75
N GLN A 194 2.53 5.14 -17.29
CA GLN A 194 2.47 4.79 -15.87
C GLN A 194 3.30 5.77 -15.01
N VAL A 195 4.53 6.06 -15.40
CA VAL A 195 5.39 7.05 -14.71
C VAL A 195 4.72 8.42 -14.64
N LYS A 196 4.12 8.88 -15.76
CA LYS A 196 3.39 10.16 -15.79
C LYS A 196 2.21 10.15 -14.83
N PHE A 197 1.47 9.04 -14.76
CA PHE A 197 0.37 8.87 -13.82
C PHE A 197 0.86 8.96 -12.37
N VAL A 198 1.89 8.20 -11.99
CA VAL A 198 2.49 8.20 -10.65
C VAL A 198 2.95 9.61 -10.26
N ARG A 199 3.63 10.30 -11.17
CA ARG A 199 4.08 11.71 -10.97
C ARG A 199 2.90 12.63 -10.68
N ARG A 200 1.78 12.49 -11.39
CA ARG A 200 0.56 13.29 -11.16
C ARG A 200 -0.03 13.04 -9.78
N VAL A 201 -0.13 11.78 -9.33
CA VAL A 201 -0.68 11.43 -8.02
C VAL A 201 0.23 11.93 -6.90
N ILE A 202 1.56 11.80 -7.04
CA ILE A 202 2.52 12.40 -6.10
C ILE A 202 2.36 13.91 -6.04
N GLY A 203 2.21 14.57 -7.20
CA GLY A 203 1.95 16.02 -7.28
C GLY A 203 0.67 16.43 -6.56
N LEU A 204 -0.41 15.63 -6.74
CA LEU A 204 -1.67 15.85 -6.03
C LEU A 204 -1.50 15.72 -4.52
N ARG A 205 -0.87 14.63 -4.02
CA ARG A 205 -0.58 14.43 -2.60
C ARG A 205 0.18 15.61 -2.00
N LYS A 206 1.24 16.10 -2.69
CA LYS A 206 2.03 17.25 -2.24
C LYS A 206 1.21 18.54 -2.19
N LYS A 207 0.29 18.74 -3.14
CA LYS A 207 -0.60 19.90 -3.20
C LYS A 207 -1.66 19.89 -2.09
N LEU A 208 -2.14 18.72 -1.73
CA LEU A 208 -3.18 18.52 -0.71
C LEU A 208 -2.53 18.45 0.69
N ARG A 209 -2.42 19.60 1.36
CA ARG A 209 -1.79 19.72 2.68
C ARG A 209 -2.42 18.84 3.76
N ILE A 210 -3.62 18.30 3.54
CA ILE A 210 -4.28 17.40 4.48
C ILE A 210 -3.45 16.15 4.79
N PHE A 211 -2.65 15.68 3.83
CA PHE A 211 -1.75 14.54 4.03
C PHE A 211 -0.57 14.86 4.96
N ASN A 212 -0.38 16.12 5.37
CA ASN A 212 0.58 16.52 6.41
C ASN A 212 0.00 16.42 7.83
N ARG A 213 -1.20 15.87 7.98
CA ARG A 213 -1.84 15.65 9.29
C ARG A 213 -0.97 14.74 10.16
N ARG A 214 -0.82 15.08 11.44
CA ARG A 214 -0.03 14.31 12.42
C ARG A 214 -0.90 13.41 13.27
N HIS A 215 -2.09 13.86 13.64
CA HIS A 215 -2.98 13.17 14.56
C HIS A 215 -3.97 12.28 13.83
N PHE A 216 -4.29 11.15 14.43
CA PHE A 216 -5.32 10.25 13.92
C PHE A 216 -6.70 10.92 13.88
N PHE A 217 -7.55 10.40 13.02
CA PHE A 217 -8.95 10.81 12.95
C PHE A 217 -9.71 10.21 14.12
N ILE A 218 -10.71 10.96 14.61
CA ILE A 218 -11.60 10.53 15.70
C ILE A 218 -12.99 10.12 15.19
N GLY A 219 -13.32 10.42 13.93
CA GLY A 219 -14.62 10.11 13.32
C GLY A 219 -15.80 10.84 13.95
N LYS A 220 -15.55 11.94 14.69
CA LYS A 220 -16.58 12.70 15.41
C LYS A 220 -16.73 14.11 14.85
N VAL A 221 -17.86 14.72 15.15
CA VAL A 221 -18.09 16.13 14.82
C VAL A 221 -17.08 17.01 15.56
N VAL A 222 -16.32 17.79 14.81
CA VAL A 222 -15.24 18.64 15.34
C VAL A 222 -15.58 20.12 15.29
N LYS A 223 -16.19 20.60 14.20
CA LYS A 223 -16.57 22.01 14.04
C LYS A 223 -17.71 22.15 13.03
N ASN A 224 -18.59 23.12 13.22
CA ASN A 224 -19.68 23.47 12.29
C ASN A 224 -20.57 22.26 11.87
N GLY A 225 -20.70 21.24 12.74
CA GLY A 225 -21.47 20.04 12.43
C GLY A 225 -20.77 18.98 11.56
N TYR A 226 -19.49 19.19 11.20
CA TYR A 226 -18.77 18.28 10.33
C TYR A 226 -17.87 17.32 11.11
N LYS A 227 -17.85 16.05 10.69
CA LYS A 227 -16.88 15.05 11.16
C LYS A 227 -15.49 15.33 10.59
N ASP A 228 -14.44 15.05 11.34
CA ASP A 228 -13.06 15.18 10.84
C ASP A 228 -12.76 14.19 9.69
N ILE A 229 -13.42 13.03 9.69
CA ILE A 229 -13.53 12.11 8.55
C ILE A 229 -14.93 11.50 8.52
N ALA A 230 -15.53 11.40 7.34
CA ALA A 230 -16.80 10.72 7.10
C ALA A 230 -16.67 9.78 5.92
N TRP A 231 -17.34 8.64 5.99
CA TRP A 231 -17.25 7.55 5.02
C TRP A 231 -18.57 7.37 4.29
N TYR A 232 -18.49 7.13 2.99
CA TYR A 232 -19.68 7.06 2.13
C TYR A 232 -19.64 5.80 1.27
N ASN A 233 -20.81 5.24 1.05
CA ASN A 233 -21.01 4.13 0.13
C ASN A 233 -21.04 4.63 -1.35
N GLU A 234 -21.23 3.71 -2.28
CA GLU A 234 -21.27 3.97 -3.73
C GLU A 234 -22.43 4.89 -4.16
N ARG A 235 -23.43 5.10 -3.29
CA ARG A 235 -24.55 6.01 -3.52
C ARG A 235 -24.31 7.41 -2.96
N GLY A 236 -23.15 7.64 -2.34
CA GLY A 236 -22.84 8.90 -1.66
C GLY A 236 -23.58 9.08 -0.34
N VAL A 237 -24.14 8.00 0.24
CA VAL A 237 -24.78 8.00 1.56
C VAL A 237 -23.74 7.61 2.60
N GLU A 238 -23.76 8.28 3.76
CA GLU A 238 -22.84 7.95 4.84
C GLU A 238 -23.01 6.49 5.28
N MET A 239 -21.89 5.80 5.47
CA MET A 239 -21.82 4.38 5.81
C MET A 239 -22.53 4.09 7.13
N ALA A 240 -23.54 3.24 7.10
CA ALA A 240 -24.23 2.70 8.28
C ALA A 240 -23.63 1.34 8.70
N ALA A 241 -24.06 0.80 9.84
CA ALA A 241 -23.55 -0.46 10.36
C ALA A 241 -23.63 -1.60 9.33
N ASN A 242 -24.75 -1.75 8.63
CA ASN A 242 -24.93 -2.78 7.61
C ASN A 242 -23.99 -2.61 6.42
N ASP A 243 -23.64 -1.36 6.05
CA ASP A 243 -22.69 -1.10 4.98
C ASP A 243 -21.29 -1.63 5.32
N TRP A 244 -20.87 -1.48 6.57
CA TRP A 244 -19.57 -1.98 7.05
C TRP A 244 -19.48 -3.52 7.09
N HIS A 245 -20.61 -4.20 7.28
CA HIS A 245 -20.68 -5.66 7.34
C HIS A 245 -20.98 -6.31 5.98
N ASP A 246 -21.22 -5.53 4.93
CA ASP A 246 -21.44 -6.05 3.59
C ASP A 246 -20.12 -6.56 2.98
N GLY A 247 -19.95 -7.89 2.97
CA GLY A 247 -18.76 -8.54 2.43
C GLY A 247 -18.57 -8.37 0.92
N ASN A 248 -19.62 -8.03 0.19
CA ASN A 248 -19.56 -7.85 -1.26
C ASN A 248 -19.24 -6.41 -1.68
N ARG A 249 -19.18 -5.48 -0.75
CA ARG A 249 -18.86 -4.08 -1.03
C ARG A 249 -17.42 -3.94 -1.56
N LYS A 250 -17.30 -3.31 -2.73
CA LYS A 250 -16.03 -3.10 -3.45
C LYS A 250 -15.75 -1.61 -3.74
N ALA A 251 -16.52 -0.72 -3.13
CA ALA A 251 -16.37 0.71 -3.26
C ALA A 251 -16.47 1.39 -1.90
N LEU A 252 -15.65 2.40 -1.68
CA LEU A 252 -15.62 3.22 -0.48
C LEU A 252 -15.18 4.62 -0.87
N SER A 253 -15.87 5.62 -0.35
CA SER A 253 -15.46 7.02 -0.47
C SER A 253 -15.30 7.63 0.91
N TYR A 254 -14.47 8.63 1.04
CA TYR A 254 -14.37 9.39 2.28
C TYR A 254 -14.22 10.88 2.00
N CYS A 255 -14.65 11.67 2.96
CA CYS A 255 -14.51 13.12 2.97
C CYS A 255 -13.78 13.52 4.24
N VAL A 256 -12.78 14.41 4.11
CA VAL A 256 -12.01 14.93 5.24
C VAL A 256 -12.25 16.41 5.39
N TYR A 257 -12.60 16.83 6.59
CA TYR A 257 -12.75 18.24 6.93
C TYR A 257 -11.45 18.82 7.48
N THR A 258 -10.94 19.86 6.84
CA THR A 258 -9.67 20.49 7.21
C THR A 258 -9.80 21.73 8.10
N GLY A 259 -10.99 21.99 8.63
CA GLY A 259 -11.28 23.19 9.43
C GLY A 259 -11.81 24.37 8.63
N SER A 260 -11.53 24.46 7.32
CA SER A 260 -12.02 25.50 6.43
C SER A 260 -12.48 25.01 5.06
N ARG A 261 -12.12 23.78 4.70
CA ARG A 261 -12.44 23.18 3.38
C ARG A 261 -12.67 21.68 3.52
N PHE A 262 -13.37 21.09 2.56
CA PHE A 262 -13.42 19.65 2.35
C PHE A 262 -12.40 19.21 1.30
N VAL A 263 -11.90 18.01 1.46
CA VAL A 263 -11.04 17.30 0.50
C VAL A 263 -11.48 15.85 0.41
#